data_b21413b3ac1255495485bbb4fc557a81
#
_entry.id   b21413b3ac1255495485bbb4fc557a81
#
_cell.length_a   1.000
_cell.length_b   1.000
_cell.length_c   1.000
_cell.angle_alpha   90.00
_cell.angle_beta   90.00
_cell.angle_gamma   90.00
#
_symmetry.space_group_name_H-M   'P 1'
#
loop_
_entity.id
_entity.type
_entity.pdbx_description
1 polymer ?
#
loop_
_entity_poly.entity_id
_entity_poly.type
_entity_poly.pdbx_seq_one_letter_code
_entity_poly.pdbx_strand_id
1 'polypeptide(L)'
;MKKIKREFRWFSITDYEKEAAYLRRRHKEGWKFKNVTLPGIYTFEKCDPQDVIYQLDYNPDSVKNQEEYVQMFEDCGWEYLLNFAGYTYFRKSAALMRKEENIFCDDQSRLELLNRIFRGRIIPLILVFVCLLLNGFMNM
;
A
#
# COMPACT_ATOMS: atom_id res chain seq x y z
N MET A 1 -0.91 2.67 -30.38
CA MET A 1 -0.10 2.06 -29.33
C MET A 1 0.02 3.01 -28.14
N LYS A 2 -0.27 2.51 -26.94
CA LYS A 2 -0.10 3.27 -25.73
C LYS A 2 1.40 3.32 -25.37
N LYS A 3 1.89 4.52 -25.04
CA LYS A 3 3.28 4.67 -24.61
C LYS A 3 3.45 4.13 -23.20
N ILE A 4 4.53 3.41 -22.98
CA ILE A 4 4.86 2.82 -21.68
C ILE A 4 6.19 3.42 -21.20
N LYS A 5 6.22 3.78 -19.93
CA LYS A 5 7.39 4.31 -19.25
C LYS A 5 7.72 3.41 -18.06
N ARG A 6 9.00 3.12 -17.87
CA ARG A 6 9.49 2.37 -16.72
C ARG A 6 10.46 3.25 -15.93
N GLU A 7 10.26 3.23 -14.60
CA GLU A 7 11.12 3.97 -13.68
C GLU A 7 11.57 3.04 -12.56
N PHE A 8 12.82 3.18 -12.13
CA PHE A 8 13.32 2.53 -10.94
C PHE A 8 13.17 3.48 -9.75
N ARG A 9 12.49 3.02 -8.69
CA ARG A 9 12.35 3.75 -7.44
C ARG A 9 12.45 2.78 -6.27
N TRP A 10 13.09 3.22 -5.23
CA TRP A 10 13.21 2.44 -4.00
C TRP A 10 12.41 3.11 -2.89
N PHE A 11 11.47 2.37 -2.31
CA PHE A 11 10.73 2.79 -1.13
C PHE A 11 10.88 1.72 -0.06
N SER A 12 11.12 2.14 1.17
CA SER A 12 11.08 1.21 2.30
C SER A 12 9.62 0.83 2.61
N ILE A 13 9.44 -0.22 3.39
CA ILE A 13 8.10 -0.72 3.75
C ILE A 13 7.27 0.35 4.46
N THR A 14 7.93 1.25 5.19
CA THR A 14 7.26 2.33 5.92
C THR A 14 6.99 3.57 5.06
N ASP A 15 7.52 3.63 3.85
CA ASP A 15 7.40 4.78 2.96
C ASP A 15 6.16 4.73 2.06
N TYR A 16 5.12 4.01 2.47
CA TYR A 16 3.90 3.83 1.69
C TYR A 16 3.21 5.16 1.32
N GLU A 17 3.30 6.17 2.19
CA GLU A 17 2.75 7.50 1.90
C GLU A 17 3.54 8.22 0.80
N LYS A 18 4.85 8.10 0.82
CA LYS A 18 5.73 8.67 -0.21
C LYS A 18 5.52 7.99 -1.55
N GLU A 19 5.36 6.67 -1.52
CA GLU A 19 5.06 5.89 -2.72
C GLU A 19 3.71 6.29 -3.32
N ALA A 20 2.66 6.41 -2.50
CA ALA A 20 1.35 6.86 -2.94
C ALA A 20 1.39 8.26 -3.55
N ALA A 21 2.13 9.17 -2.91
CA ALA A 21 2.32 10.55 -3.42
C ALA A 21 3.07 10.56 -4.76
N TYR A 22 4.07 9.68 -4.92
CA TYR A 22 4.80 9.51 -6.16
C TYR A 22 3.89 9.06 -7.30
N LEU A 23 3.05 8.05 -7.05
CA LEU A 23 2.10 7.54 -8.05
C LEU A 23 1.06 8.60 -8.42
N ARG A 24 0.55 9.34 -7.44
CA ARG A 24 -0.37 10.46 -7.67
C ARG A 24 0.23 11.55 -8.55
N ARG A 25 1.48 11.92 -8.27
CA ARG A 25 2.21 12.92 -9.05
C ARG A 25 2.39 12.49 -10.50
N ARG A 26 2.77 11.23 -10.73
CA ARG A 26 2.93 10.69 -12.08
C ARG A 26 1.61 10.68 -12.85
N HIS A 27 0.51 10.37 -12.19
CA HIS A 27 -0.80 10.39 -12.83
C HIS A 27 -1.20 11.82 -13.25
N LYS A 28 -0.89 12.83 -12.42
CA LYS A 28 -1.09 14.24 -12.77
C LYS A 28 -0.25 14.67 -13.99
N GLU A 29 0.90 14.06 -14.17
CA GLU A 29 1.77 14.32 -15.33
C GLU A 29 1.36 13.55 -16.59
N GLY A 30 0.32 12.72 -16.51
CA GLY A 30 -0.19 11.94 -17.63
C GLY A 30 0.36 10.52 -17.70
N TRP A 31 0.83 9.98 -16.58
CA TRP A 31 1.36 8.61 -16.49
C TRP A 31 0.59 7.80 -15.46
N LYS A 32 -0.23 6.91 -15.97
CA LYS A 32 -1.07 6.02 -15.16
C LYS A 32 -0.26 4.79 -14.72
N PHE A 33 -0.28 4.50 -13.42
CA PHE A 33 0.40 3.34 -12.86
C PHE A 33 -0.24 2.04 -13.36
N LYS A 34 0.60 1.12 -13.83
CA LYS A 34 0.15 -0.20 -14.32
C LYS A 34 0.64 -1.34 -13.45
N ASN A 35 1.90 -1.35 -13.10
CA ASN A 35 2.51 -2.46 -12.40
C ASN A 35 3.80 -2.05 -11.71
N VAL A 36 4.19 -2.84 -10.72
CA VAL A 36 5.50 -2.75 -10.06
C VAL A 36 6.08 -4.16 -9.95
N THR A 37 7.37 -4.28 -10.25
CA THR A 37 8.10 -5.56 -10.17
C THR A 37 9.38 -5.37 -9.36
N LEU A 38 9.89 -6.47 -8.79
CA LEU A 38 11.15 -6.44 -8.08
C LEU A 38 12.31 -6.13 -9.03
N PRO A 39 13.32 -5.36 -8.61
CA PRO A 39 13.55 -4.80 -7.26
C PRO A 39 12.86 -3.47 -6.96
N GLY A 40 12.11 -2.88 -7.87
CA GLY A 40 11.44 -1.60 -7.69
C GLY A 40 11.23 -0.90 -9.03
N ILE A 41 10.82 -1.68 -10.04
CA ILE A 41 10.57 -1.16 -11.38
C ILE A 41 9.07 -0.86 -11.52
N TYR A 42 8.76 0.43 -11.63
CA TYR A 42 7.40 0.92 -11.81
C TYR A 42 7.11 1.11 -13.29
N THR A 43 6.02 0.53 -13.75
CA THR A 43 5.57 0.63 -15.14
C THR A 43 4.36 1.53 -15.22
N PHE A 44 4.43 2.55 -16.09
CA PHE A 44 3.37 3.51 -16.32
C PHE A 44 2.92 3.47 -17.78
N GLU A 45 1.66 3.78 -17.99
CA GLU A 45 1.05 3.90 -19.30
C GLU A 45 0.60 5.34 -19.50
N LYS A 46 0.84 5.90 -20.69
CA LYS A 46 0.43 7.28 -20.97
C LYS A 46 -1.10 7.40 -20.94
N CYS A 47 -1.59 8.43 -20.26
CA CYS A 47 -3.01 8.73 -20.13
C CYS A 47 -3.23 10.24 -20.10
N ASP A 48 -4.49 10.67 -20.07
CA ASP A 48 -4.81 12.07 -19.85
C ASP A 48 -4.44 12.47 -18.42
N PRO A 49 -3.75 13.60 -18.23
CA PRO A 49 -3.41 14.10 -16.90
C PRO A 49 -4.66 14.25 -16.03
N GLN A 50 -4.66 13.64 -14.85
CA GLN A 50 -5.76 13.68 -13.91
C GLN A 50 -5.24 13.54 -12.49
N ASP A 51 -5.90 14.19 -11.53
CA ASP A 51 -5.59 14.01 -10.12
C ASP A 51 -6.30 12.75 -9.61
N VAL A 52 -5.50 11.72 -9.36
CA VAL A 52 -5.97 10.42 -8.85
C VAL A 52 -5.20 10.09 -7.57
N ILE A 53 -5.94 9.80 -6.51
CA ILE A 53 -5.37 9.44 -5.23
C ILE A 53 -5.07 7.95 -5.22
N TYR A 54 -3.84 7.58 -4.86
CA TYR A 54 -3.39 6.21 -4.68
C TYR A 54 -3.31 5.90 -3.20
N GLN A 55 -3.73 4.70 -2.83
CA GLN A 55 -3.67 4.22 -1.45
C GLN A 55 -3.08 2.82 -1.44
N LEU A 56 -2.10 2.63 -0.56
CA LEU A 56 -1.47 1.34 -0.32
C LEU A 56 -1.90 0.85 1.07
N ASP A 57 -2.57 -0.29 1.11
CA ASP A 57 -3.01 -0.90 2.37
C ASP A 57 -2.24 -2.18 2.63
N TYR A 58 -1.59 -2.25 3.79
CA TYR A 58 -0.83 -3.44 4.19
C TYR A 58 -1.77 -4.49 4.76
N ASN A 59 -1.96 -5.56 4.02
CA ASN A 59 -2.81 -6.67 4.44
C ASN A 59 -2.20 -8.00 3.99
N PRO A 60 -1.23 -8.55 4.76
CA PRO A 60 -0.59 -9.81 4.42
C PRO A 60 -1.54 -11.00 4.46
N ASP A 61 -2.64 -10.89 5.20
CA ASP A 61 -3.64 -11.94 5.33
C ASP A 61 -4.74 -11.87 4.26
N SER A 62 -4.66 -10.93 3.33
CA SER A 62 -5.66 -10.71 2.28
C SER A 62 -5.88 -11.93 1.38
N VAL A 63 -4.93 -12.86 1.34
CA VAL A 63 -5.00 -14.05 0.49
C VAL A 63 -6.19 -14.96 0.87
N LYS A 64 -6.61 -14.95 2.14
CA LYS A 64 -7.73 -15.79 2.62
C LYS A 64 -9.10 -15.23 2.31
N ASN A 65 -9.24 -13.88 2.33
CA ASN A 65 -10.52 -13.19 2.13
C ASN A 65 -10.36 -12.01 1.16
N GLN A 66 -9.54 -12.19 0.14
CA GLN A 66 -9.20 -11.12 -0.80
C GLN A 66 -10.43 -10.56 -1.51
N GLU A 67 -11.36 -11.40 -1.92
CA GLU A 67 -12.55 -10.95 -2.64
C GLU A 67 -13.43 -10.01 -1.80
N GLU A 68 -13.70 -10.39 -0.55
CA GLU A 68 -14.48 -9.55 0.38
C GLU A 68 -13.74 -8.25 0.70
N TYR A 69 -12.44 -8.34 0.90
CA TYR A 69 -11.60 -7.19 1.20
C TYR A 69 -11.58 -6.19 0.06
N VAL A 70 -11.36 -6.66 -1.16
CA VAL A 70 -11.37 -5.82 -2.37
C VAL A 70 -12.76 -5.23 -2.58
N GLN A 71 -13.82 -6.03 -2.41
CA GLN A 71 -15.19 -5.58 -2.58
C GLN A 71 -15.54 -4.43 -1.63
N MET A 72 -15.06 -4.48 -0.39
CA MET A 72 -15.26 -3.41 0.59
C MET A 72 -14.69 -2.07 0.10
N PHE A 73 -13.50 -2.09 -0.50
CA PHE A 73 -12.89 -0.90 -1.08
C PHE A 73 -13.60 -0.44 -2.36
N GLU A 74 -13.99 -1.37 -3.21
CA GLU A 74 -14.72 -1.06 -4.43
C GLU A 74 -16.09 -0.43 -4.13
N ASP A 75 -16.76 -0.89 -3.09
CA ASP A 75 -18.02 -0.31 -2.62
C ASP A 75 -17.85 1.16 -2.18
N CYS A 76 -16.66 1.51 -1.72
CA CYS A 76 -16.30 2.89 -1.37
C CYS A 76 -15.79 3.71 -2.57
N GLY A 77 -15.79 3.13 -3.77
CA GLY A 77 -15.39 3.81 -4.99
C GLY A 77 -13.92 3.69 -5.34
N TRP A 78 -13.17 2.83 -4.65
CA TRP A 78 -11.77 2.58 -4.93
C TRP A 78 -11.62 1.52 -6.03
N GLU A 79 -10.65 1.70 -6.92
CA GLU A 79 -10.28 0.73 -7.93
C GLU A 79 -9.11 -0.13 -7.42
N TYR A 80 -9.28 -1.45 -7.42
CA TYR A 80 -8.21 -2.39 -7.09
C TYR A 80 -7.23 -2.49 -8.26
N LEU A 81 -5.92 -2.45 -7.95
CA LEU A 81 -4.86 -2.54 -8.96
C LEU A 81 -4.10 -3.85 -8.89
N LEU A 82 -3.41 -4.10 -7.79
CA LEU A 82 -2.58 -5.28 -7.61
C LEU A 82 -2.14 -5.44 -6.16
N ASN A 83 -1.57 -6.59 -5.85
CA ASN A 83 -0.87 -6.85 -4.60
C ASN A 83 0.63 -6.94 -4.86
N PHE A 84 1.43 -6.27 -4.02
CA PHE A 84 2.88 -6.31 -4.11
C PHE A 84 3.49 -6.10 -2.73
N ALA A 85 4.42 -6.99 -2.34
CA ALA A 85 5.18 -6.89 -1.09
C ALA A 85 4.32 -6.77 0.18
N GLY A 86 3.13 -7.41 0.20
CA GLY A 86 2.20 -7.36 1.32
C GLY A 86 1.25 -6.16 1.29
N TYR A 87 1.41 -5.26 0.34
CA TYR A 87 0.52 -4.13 0.13
C TYR A 87 -0.48 -4.42 -0.98
N THR A 88 -1.71 -3.94 -0.77
CA THR A 88 -2.75 -3.89 -1.81
C THR A 88 -2.86 -2.46 -2.30
N TYR A 89 -2.77 -2.28 -3.62
CA TYR A 89 -2.77 -0.97 -4.26
C TYR A 89 -4.15 -0.64 -4.78
N PHE A 90 -4.66 0.53 -4.38
CA PHE A 90 -5.93 1.09 -4.82
C PHE A 90 -5.73 2.50 -5.36
N ARG A 91 -6.65 2.93 -6.21
CA ARG A 91 -6.72 4.34 -6.65
C ARG A 91 -8.16 4.80 -6.77
N LYS A 92 -8.36 6.11 -6.60
CA LYS A 92 -9.67 6.76 -6.72
C LYS A 92 -9.49 8.17 -7.24
N SER A 93 -10.34 8.60 -8.16
CA SER A 93 -10.32 9.99 -8.66
C SER A 93 -10.51 10.96 -7.50
N ALA A 94 -9.67 12.00 -7.45
CA ALA A 94 -9.77 13.02 -6.40
C ALA A 94 -11.12 13.76 -6.45
N ALA A 95 -11.73 13.88 -7.64
CA ALA A 95 -13.03 14.51 -7.81
C ALA A 95 -14.18 13.72 -7.15
N LEU A 96 -13.99 12.40 -6.95
CA LEU A 96 -14.97 11.53 -6.31
C LEU A 96 -14.77 11.43 -4.79
N MET A 97 -13.67 11.98 -4.27
CA MET A 97 -13.42 12.01 -2.83
C MET A 97 -14.27 13.09 -2.17
N ARG A 98 -15.17 12.67 -1.30
CA ARG A 98 -15.92 13.61 -0.46
C ARG A 98 -15.04 14.04 0.72
N LYS A 99 -15.15 15.31 1.08
CA LYS A 99 -14.36 15.91 2.16
C LYS A 99 -14.51 15.17 3.49
N GLU A 100 -15.69 14.60 3.73
CA GLU A 100 -16.00 13.82 4.94
C GLU A 100 -15.34 12.43 4.92
N GLU A 101 -15.28 11.78 3.76
CA GLU A 101 -14.61 10.49 3.59
C GLU A 101 -13.10 10.61 3.82
N ASN A 102 -12.52 11.75 3.45
CA ASN A 102 -11.09 12.01 3.64
C ASN A 102 -10.69 12.08 5.12
N ILE A 103 -11.57 12.59 5.99
CA ILE A 103 -11.28 12.71 7.42
C ILE A 103 -11.42 11.35 8.12
N PHE A 104 -12.41 10.54 7.76
CA PHE A 104 -12.67 9.24 8.39
C PHE A 104 -11.76 8.12 7.88
N CYS A 105 -11.48 8.09 6.58
CA CYS A 105 -10.66 7.03 6.00
C CYS A 105 -9.16 7.22 6.26
N ASP A 106 -8.69 8.46 6.40
CA ASP A 106 -7.26 8.73 6.54
C ASP A 106 -6.70 8.36 7.92
N ASP A 107 -7.33 8.83 9.00
CA ASP A 107 -6.80 8.62 10.34
C ASP A 107 -7.02 7.19 10.83
N GLN A 108 -8.20 6.64 10.61
CA GLN A 108 -8.52 5.28 11.02
C GLN A 108 -7.77 4.24 10.19
N SER A 109 -7.66 4.46 8.87
CA SER A 109 -6.88 3.58 7.98
C SER A 109 -5.40 3.59 8.31
N ARG A 110 -4.84 4.74 8.66
CA ARG A 110 -3.45 4.85 9.10
C ARG A 110 -3.18 4.08 10.39
N LEU A 111 -4.06 4.20 11.37
CA LEU A 111 -3.93 3.46 12.63
C LEU A 111 -4.03 1.95 12.40
N GLU A 112 -4.98 1.52 11.59
CA GLU A 112 -5.12 0.10 11.24
C GLU A 112 -3.90 -0.42 10.47
N LEU A 113 -3.38 0.35 9.51
CA LEU A 113 -2.19 -0.01 8.75
C LEU A 113 -0.98 -0.15 9.66
N LEU A 114 -0.75 0.82 10.54
CA LEU A 114 0.35 0.78 11.51
C LEU A 114 0.20 -0.41 12.47
N ASN A 115 -1.00 -0.68 12.94
CA ASN A 115 -1.27 -1.83 13.80
C ASN A 115 -1.00 -3.15 13.09
N ARG A 116 -1.36 -3.28 11.81
CA ARG A 116 -1.09 -4.49 11.02
C ARG A 116 0.41 -4.71 10.81
N ILE A 117 1.15 -3.64 10.50
CA ILE A 117 2.61 -3.71 10.37
C ILE A 117 3.23 -4.11 11.70
N PHE A 118 2.79 -3.49 12.79
CA PHE A 118 3.28 -3.78 14.14
C PHE A 118 3.03 -5.23 14.51
N ARG A 119 1.80 -5.72 14.37
CA ARG A 119 1.45 -7.12 14.69
C ARG A 119 2.14 -8.12 13.78
N GLY A 120 2.25 -7.81 12.50
CA GLY A 120 2.80 -8.75 11.53
C GLY A 120 4.31 -8.93 11.60
N ARG A 121 5.05 -7.96 12.12
CA ARG A 121 6.52 -7.96 12.09
C ARG A 121 7.17 -7.77 13.44
N ILE A 122 6.70 -6.82 14.22
CA ILE A 122 7.37 -6.44 15.47
C ILE A 122 7.06 -7.45 16.58
N ILE A 123 5.82 -7.88 16.73
CA ILE A 123 5.45 -8.85 17.77
C ILE A 123 6.20 -10.19 17.63
N PRO A 124 6.28 -10.84 16.45
CA PRO A 124 7.08 -12.06 16.31
C PRO A 124 8.55 -11.85 16.63
N LEU A 125 9.15 -10.71 16.26
CA LEU A 125 10.53 -10.40 16.58
C LEU A 125 10.76 -10.26 18.09
N ILE A 126 9.83 -9.59 18.78
CA ILE A 126 9.90 -9.44 20.24
C ILE A 126 9.80 -10.80 20.92
N LEU A 127 8.90 -11.67 20.47
CA LEU A 127 8.75 -13.03 21.02
C LEU A 127 10.04 -13.84 20.85
N VAL A 128 10.66 -13.81 19.68
CA VAL A 128 11.94 -14.50 19.44
C VAL A 128 13.03 -13.95 20.38
N PHE A 129 13.11 -12.63 20.52
CA PHE A 129 14.08 -11.97 21.37
C PHE A 129 13.91 -12.35 22.85
N VAL A 130 12.66 -12.35 23.34
CA VAL A 130 12.34 -12.78 24.72
C VAL A 130 12.69 -14.24 24.94
N CYS A 131 12.38 -15.13 23.97
CA CYS A 131 12.75 -16.55 24.06
C CYS A 131 14.28 -16.74 24.13
N LEU A 132 15.05 -15.97 23.36
CA LEU A 132 16.51 -16.04 23.41
C LEU A 132 17.07 -15.56 24.75
N LEU A 133 16.49 -14.49 25.32
CA LEU A 133 16.90 -13.99 26.63
C LEU A 133 16.60 -15.00 27.73
N LEU A 134 15.41 -15.63 27.73
CA LEU A 134 15.04 -16.63 28.70
C LEU A 134 15.95 -17.86 28.64
N ASN A 135 16.25 -18.33 27.43
CA ASN A 135 17.18 -19.46 27.24
C ASN A 135 18.59 -19.11 27.71
N GLY A 136 19.07 -17.91 27.44
CA GLY A 136 20.35 -17.43 27.92
C GLY A 136 20.41 -17.33 29.44
N PHE A 137 19.32 -16.93 30.07
CA PHE A 137 19.23 -16.82 31.53
C PHE A 137 19.14 -18.18 32.21
N MET A 138 18.47 -19.17 31.59
CA MET A 138 18.34 -20.51 32.14
C MET A 138 19.62 -21.35 32.01
N ASN A 139 20.50 -21.00 31.07
CA ASN A 139 21.77 -21.69 30.87
C ASN A 139 22.94 -21.11 31.66
N MET A 140 22.67 -20.07 32.42
CA MET A 140 23.62 -19.58 33.42
C MET A 140 23.39 -20.30 34.75
#